data_d4b4d9a584c0d9872e2c783414f14cca
#
_entry.id   d4b4d9a584c0d9872e2c783414f14cca
#
_cell.length_a   1.000
_cell.length_b   1.000
_cell.length_c   1.000
_cell.angle_alpha   90.00
_cell.angle_beta   90.00
_cell.angle_gamma   90.00
#
_symmetry.space_group_name_H-M   'P 1'
#
loop_
_entity.id
_entity.type
_entity.pdbx_description
1 polymer ?
#
loop_
_entity_poly.entity_id
_entity_poly.type
_entity_poly.pdbx_seq_one_letter_code
_entity_poly.pdbx_strand_id
1 'polypeptide(L)'
;MADGAEPIYRHSFTTHYLYYDGRRLREILLGIPSPRDAVFTPDGRNIVFSSCNNLYVYNIERQGTRQITRDGRWNETINGTTDWVYEEEFGFTRAFAVSPDSRRIAYLRFDESRVPLFEMMRYDGALYNRAYDFKYPKAGDANSVVTLHVFDLETGCTTKVDTGADTTQYIPRIGWTPRGELWYETRDRRQQQIVFRRLAADALTAPQAEQQTVYRERSPRYVAHETDRSFRWIDGGRRFLIMQETATGWMHLYLGEPGEPLRALTEGRWEVTGIVGADDRAVYYTSTERSPLERNLYTVDYKGRHKRLLTPDKGFHTIAPSAGMRYYISTFSSADDPGRVEICDARGRTVRTVADNAALRRLADSIRLPRKEFFTFTTERGDTLGGYIVRPAGFDPARRYPCLLTQYSGPGSQTVQNRWKLDWEDVLAQRGYVVVATDGRGTGYRGEAFKKSTYGQLGRLEVEDQLSTARYMAAQPWIDAERIGIYGWSYGGFMALSCACKGDGLFKAAVAVAPVTSWRYYDTIYSELYNGLPQENPAGYNENAPLMLAPLLRDDRTRLLLIHGTADDNVHFQNSAEMIRALTDAGKEFDLMIYPDQNHSMQPDYTRQIRRRMISFVERNL
;
A
#
# COMPACT_ATOMS: atom_id res chain seq x y z
N MET A 1 25.74 -2.12 2.16
CA MET A 1 25.22 -1.57 0.90
C MET A 1 24.77 -2.73 0.03
N ALA A 2 23.77 -2.52 -0.80
CA ALA A 2 23.28 -3.49 -1.77
C ALA A 2 23.79 -3.09 -3.17
N ASP A 3 24.15 -4.06 -4.00
CA ASP A 3 24.59 -3.84 -5.38
C ASP A 3 24.01 -4.95 -6.27
N GLY A 4 23.56 -4.60 -7.48
CA GLY A 4 22.95 -5.58 -8.39
C GLY A 4 21.65 -6.18 -7.85
N ALA A 5 20.73 -5.35 -7.39
CA ALA A 5 19.45 -5.82 -6.83
C ALA A 5 18.56 -6.43 -7.92
N GLU A 6 18.15 -7.69 -7.73
CA GLU A 6 17.20 -8.41 -8.58
C GLU A 6 15.87 -8.55 -7.85
N PRO A 7 14.79 -7.92 -8.32
CA PRO A 7 13.50 -7.99 -7.67
C PRO A 7 12.92 -9.41 -7.71
N ILE A 8 12.27 -9.82 -6.61
CA ILE A 8 11.51 -11.07 -6.51
C ILE A 8 10.03 -10.75 -6.69
N TYR A 9 9.48 -9.93 -5.78
CA TYR A 9 8.11 -9.41 -5.81
C TYR A 9 8.13 -7.88 -5.65
N ARG A 10 7.07 -7.27 -5.13
CA ARG A 10 6.95 -5.82 -4.99
C ARG A 10 8.02 -5.17 -4.12
N HIS A 11 8.40 -5.80 -3.01
CA HIS A 11 9.31 -5.27 -2.00
C HIS A 11 10.58 -6.10 -1.85
N SER A 12 10.51 -7.40 -2.10
CA SER A 12 11.62 -8.33 -1.95
C SER A 12 12.56 -8.30 -3.15
N PHE A 13 13.83 -8.45 -2.87
CA PHE A 13 14.89 -8.57 -3.87
C PHE A 13 16.06 -9.36 -3.33
N THR A 14 16.82 -9.98 -4.21
CA THR A 14 18.14 -10.52 -3.91
C THR A 14 19.21 -9.51 -4.32
N THR A 15 20.38 -9.54 -3.67
CA THR A 15 21.45 -8.57 -3.94
C THR A 15 22.79 -9.08 -3.46
N HIS A 16 23.88 -8.52 -4.01
CA HIS A 16 25.21 -8.62 -3.44
C HIS A 16 25.35 -7.64 -2.27
N TYR A 17 25.85 -8.12 -1.11
CA TYR A 17 26.01 -7.30 0.06
C TYR A 17 27.45 -6.81 0.21
N LEU A 18 27.59 -5.49 0.32
CA LEU A 18 28.86 -4.82 0.55
C LEU A 18 28.93 -4.31 2.00
N TYR A 19 30.01 -4.66 2.70
CA TYR A 19 30.29 -4.20 4.06
C TYR A 19 31.36 -3.14 4.06
N TYR A 20 31.08 -2.00 4.68
CA TYR A 20 32.02 -0.91 4.89
C TYR A 20 32.36 -0.78 6.38
N ASP A 21 33.62 -0.98 6.74
CA ASP A 21 34.10 -0.95 8.13
C ASP A 21 34.57 0.46 8.58
N GLY A 22 34.32 1.50 7.79
CA GLY A 22 34.80 2.86 7.98
C GLY A 22 36.09 3.16 7.21
N ARG A 23 36.75 2.16 6.66
CA ARG A 23 38.02 2.28 5.92
C ARG A 23 37.98 1.57 4.56
N ARG A 24 37.46 0.38 4.51
CA ARG A 24 37.43 -0.49 3.32
C ARG A 24 36.03 -1.00 3.04
N LEU A 25 35.72 -1.04 1.76
CA LEU A 25 34.54 -1.70 1.23
C LEU A 25 34.94 -3.12 0.82
N ARG A 26 34.20 -4.12 1.27
CA ARG A 26 34.40 -5.53 0.90
C ARG A 26 33.07 -6.22 0.66
N GLU A 27 33.06 -7.15 -0.24
CA GLU A 27 31.90 -8.03 -0.43
C GLU A 27 31.82 -9.04 0.71
N ILE A 28 30.61 -9.33 1.18
CA ILE A 28 30.32 -10.32 2.22
C ILE A 28 29.24 -11.29 1.70
N LEU A 29 29.05 -12.40 2.40
CA LEU A 29 28.10 -13.45 2.05
C LEU A 29 28.41 -14.12 0.70
N LEU A 30 29.69 -14.12 0.30
CA LEU A 30 30.17 -14.78 -0.91
C LEU A 30 29.82 -16.28 -0.88
N GLY A 31 29.31 -16.78 -2.02
CA GLY A 31 28.92 -18.17 -2.17
C GLY A 31 27.58 -18.56 -1.50
N ILE A 32 26.89 -17.59 -0.91
CA ILE A 32 25.53 -17.80 -0.41
C ILE A 32 24.56 -17.47 -1.55
N PRO A 33 23.69 -18.41 -1.99
CA PRO A 33 22.76 -18.14 -3.07
C PRO A 33 21.66 -17.18 -2.62
N SER A 34 21.37 -16.18 -3.43
CA SER A 34 20.22 -15.28 -3.26
C SER A 34 20.01 -14.74 -1.84
N PRO A 35 21.03 -14.12 -1.18
CA PRO A 35 20.88 -13.57 0.16
C PRO A 35 19.98 -12.34 0.14
N ARG A 36 19.13 -12.19 1.18
CA ARG A 36 18.19 -11.08 1.33
C ARG A 36 17.96 -10.69 2.79
N ASP A 37 17.41 -9.51 3.03
CA ASP A 37 17.01 -9.00 4.34
C ASP A 37 18.15 -8.90 5.38
N ALA A 38 19.39 -8.71 4.94
CA ALA A 38 20.55 -8.69 5.82
C ALA A 38 20.55 -7.51 6.80
N VAL A 39 20.69 -7.80 8.11
CA VAL A 39 20.77 -6.81 9.18
C VAL A 39 21.86 -7.14 10.18
N PHE A 40 22.50 -6.10 10.73
CA PHE A 40 23.44 -6.26 11.83
C PHE A 40 22.74 -6.68 13.13
N THR A 41 23.38 -7.50 13.92
CA THR A 41 23.05 -7.60 15.34
C THR A 41 23.36 -6.26 16.04
N PRO A 42 22.65 -5.87 17.12
CA PRO A 42 22.87 -4.60 17.82
C PRO A 42 24.32 -4.36 18.28
N ASP A 43 25.05 -5.42 18.61
CA ASP A 43 26.48 -5.35 18.99
C ASP A 43 27.43 -5.19 17.79
N GLY A 44 26.91 -5.26 16.56
CA GLY A 44 27.68 -5.13 15.32
C GLY A 44 28.59 -6.31 14.98
N ARG A 45 28.50 -7.43 15.71
CA ARG A 45 29.42 -8.58 15.51
C ARG A 45 28.94 -9.56 14.47
N ASN A 46 27.64 -9.63 14.23
CA ASN A 46 27.05 -10.57 13.29
C ASN A 46 26.08 -9.87 12.34
N ILE A 47 25.78 -10.54 11.23
CA ILE A 47 24.73 -10.18 10.29
C ILE A 47 23.77 -11.35 10.20
N VAL A 48 22.48 -11.09 10.44
CA VAL A 48 21.40 -12.06 10.26
C VAL A 48 20.75 -11.81 8.91
N PHE A 49 20.49 -12.86 8.15
CA PHE A 49 19.92 -12.76 6.81
C PHE A 49 19.15 -14.03 6.44
N SER A 50 18.32 -13.96 5.40
CA SER A 50 17.64 -15.11 4.81
C SER A 50 18.24 -15.47 3.45
N SER A 51 18.20 -16.75 3.09
CA SER A 51 18.60 -17.28 1.80
C SER A 51 17.88 -18.61 1.53
N CYS A 52 17.33 -18.79 0.32
CA CYS A 52 16.63 -20.02 -0.07
C CYS A 52 15.66 -20.51 1.01
N ASN A 53 14.78 -19.62 1.49
CA ASN A 53 13.77 -19.86 2.52
C ASN A 53 14.32 -20.31 3.90
N ASN A 54 15.60 -20.11 4.16
CA ASN A 54 16.23 -20.41 5.44
C ASN A 54 16.90 -19.18 6.05
N LEU A 55 17.01 -19.21 7.37
CA LEU A 55 17.64 -18.16 8.17
C LEU A 55 19.09 -18.51 8.50
N TYR A 56 19.96 -17.52 8.44
CA TYR A 56 21.40 -17.64 8.64
C TYR A 56 21.94 -16.51 9.52
N VAL A 57 23.10 -16.74 10.13
CA VAL A 57 23.91 -15.73 10.79
C VAL A 57 25.35 -15.79 10.28
N TYR A 58 25.88 -14.64 9.88
CA TYR A 58 27.27 -14.46 9.44
C TYR A 58 28.06 -13.72 10.51
N ASN A 59 29.16 -14.30 11.01
CA ASN A 59 30.06 -13.64 11.93
C ASN A 59 31.09 -12.81 11.18
N ILE A 60 31.16 -11.50 11.46
CA ILE A 60 31.97 -10.55 10.70
C ILE A 60 33.48 -10.76 10.94
N GLU A 61 33.87 -11.05 12.17
CA GLU A 61 35.28 -11.27 12.56
C GLU A 61 35.82 -12.58 12.01
N ARG A 62 35.07 -13.68 12.23
CA ARG A 62 35.46 -15.03 11.80
C ARG A 62 35.20 -15.31 10.32
N GLN A 63 34.46 -14.41 9.62
CA GLN A 63 34.03 -14.56 8.24
C GLN A 63 33.33 -15.91 7.96
N GLY A 64 32.57 -16.40 8.95
CA GLY A 64 31.90 -17.70 8.91
C GLY A 64 30.40 -17.58 8.99
N THR A 65 29.69 -18.42 8.24
CA THR A 65 28.22 -18.50 8.23
C THR A 65 27.73 -19.71 9.00
N ARG A 66 26.73 -19.51 9.85
CA ARG A 66 25.98 -20.58 10.53
C ARG A 66 24.54 -20.58 10.03
N GLN A 67 24.08 -21.73 9.56
CA GLN A 67 22.67 -21.92 9.20
C GLN A 67 21.84 -22.17 10.47
N ILE A 68 20.72 -21.42 10.62
CA ILE A 68 19.79 -21.50 11.76
C ILE A 68 18.68 -22.50 11.47
N THR A 69 18.00 -22.36 10.32
CA THR A 69 16.91 -23.26 9.90
C THR A 69 17.33 -24.10 8.69
N ARG A 70 16.73 -25.30 8.51
CA ARG A 70 17.17 -26.27 7.48
C ARG A 70 16.00 -26.86 6.70
N ASP A 71 14.77 -26.52 7.04
CA ASP A 71 13.54 -27.07 6.46
C ASP A 71 12.91 -26.16 5.41
N GLY A 72 13.56 -25.02 5.09
CA GLY A 72 13.13 -24.10 4.04
C GLY A 72 13.14 -24.74 2.68
N ARG A 73 12.01 -24.66 1.95
CA ARG A 73 11.80 -25.17 0.60
C ARG A 73 10.87 -24.25 -0.17
N TRP A 74 11.15 -24.07 -1.45
CA TRP A 74 10.28 -23.34 -2.36
C TRP A 74 8.89 -23.99 -2.43
N ASN A 75 7.83 -23.16 -2.30
CA ASN A 75 6.43 -23.59 -2.31
C ASN A 75 6.02 -24.54 -1.17
N GLU A 76 6.81 -24.67 -0.10
CA GLU A 76 6.48 -25.52 1.06
C GLU A 76 6.70 -24.77 2.40
N THR A 77 7.93 -24.33 2.67
CA THR A 77 8.29 -23.75 3.97
C THR A 77 9.21 -22.57 3.82
N ILE A 78 8.89 -21.47 4.52
CA ILE A 78 9.69 -20.25 4.54
C ILE A 78 10.06 -19.91 5.98
N ASN A 79 11.32 -19.56 6.24
CA ASN A 79 11.81 -19.14 7.54
C ASN A 79 12.48 -17.76 7.47
N GLY A 80 12.04 -16.82 8.31
CA GLY A 80 12.68 -15.53 8.49
C GLY A 80 12.46 -14.52 7.35
N THR A 81 11.68 -14.89 6.35
CA THR A 81 11.15 -13.98 5.32
C THR A 81 9.68 -14.31 5.08
N THR A 82 8.95 -13.47 4.36
CA THR A 82 7.50 -13.63 4.17
C THR A 82 7.16 -14.51 2.98
N ASP A 83 5.94 -15.07 2.97
CA ASP A 83 5.28 -15.53 1.77
C ASP A 83 4.79 -14.33 0.93
N TRP A 84 4.23 -14.62 -0.25
CA TRP A 84 3.78 -13.59 -1.19
C TRP A 84 2.73 -12.65 -0.56
N VAL A 85 1.72 -13.20 0.11
CA VAL A 85 0.57 -12.42 0.57
C VAL A 85 0.90 -11.53 1.77
N TYR A 86 1.81 -11.95 2.67
CA TYR A 86 2.30 -11.09 3.76
C TYR A 86 3.19 -9.97 3.24
N GLU A 87 4.02 -10.24 2.24
CA GLU A 87 4.81 -9.19 1.60
C GLU A 87 3.93 -8.12 0.99
N GLU A 88 2.94 -8.52 0.19
CA GLU A 88 2.07 -7.60 -0.53
C GLU A 88 1.18 -6.79 0.42
N GLU A 89 0.46 -7.45 1.34
CA GLU A 89 -0.61 -6.81 2.09
C GLU A 89 -0.17 -6.23 3.45
N PHE A 90 0.69 -6.92 4.19
CA PHE A 90 1.25 -6.35 5.42
C PHE A 90 2.47 -5.47 5.19
N GLY A 91 3.07 -5.49 3.99
CA GLY A 91 4.09 -4.54 3.53
C GLY A 91 5.45 -4.72 4.21
N PHE A 92 5.90 -5.96 4.41
CA PHE A 92 7.24 -6.26 4.90
C PHE A 92 7.78 -7.57 4.30
N THR A 93 9.10 -7.69 4.22
CA THR A 93 9.80 -8.89 3.70
C THR A 93 10.55 -9.62 4.79
N ARG A 94 11.17 -8.87 5.71
CA ARG A 94 11.95 -9.42 6.81
C ARG A 94 11.06 -9.90 7.95
N ALA A 95 10.90 -11.21 8.07
CA ALA A 95 10.10 -11.86 9.09
C ALA A 95 10.94 -12.35 10.28
N PHE A 96 11.97 -11.60 10.68
CA PHE A 96 12.77 -11.86 11.89
C PHE A 96 13.19 -10.57 12.57
N ALA A 97 13.48 -10.66 13.86
CA ALA A 97 13.98 -9.58 14.71
C ALA A 97 15.06 -10.08 15.67
N VAL A 98 16.16 -9.32 15.79
CA VAL A 98 17.26 -9.62 16.72
C VAL A 98 17.00 -8.91 18.04
N SER A 99 17.21 -9.61 19.17
CA SER A 99 17.07 -9.03 20.51
C SER A 99 18.11 -7.94 20.78
N PRO A 100 17.82 -6.95 21.65
CA PRO A 100 18.74 -5.86 21.96
C PRO A 100 20.10 -6.30 22.52
N ASP A 101 20.15 -7.44 23.20
CA ASP A 101 21.37 -8.06 23.71
C ASP A 101 22.15 -8.87 22.68
N SER A 102 21.67 -8.91 21.42
CA SER A 102 22.25 -9.67 20.30
C SER A 102 22.28 -11.18 20.50
N ARG A 103 21.53 -11.71 21.47
CA ARG A 103 21.59 -13.13 21.88
C ARG A 103 20.52 -13.98 21.21
N ARG A 104 19.35 -13.38 20.92
CA ARG A 104 18.20 -14.13 20.40
C ARG A 104 17.70 -13.57 19.07
N ILE A 105 17.15 -14.45 18.24
CA ILE A 105 16.52 -14.11 16.99
C ILE A 105 15.10 -14.67 17.01
N ALA A 106 14.10 -13.78 17.08
CA ALA A 106 12.71 -14.15 16.85
C ALA A 106 12.46 -14.21 15.35
N TYR A 107 11.73 -15.21 14.85
CA TYR A 107 11.41 -15.32 13.43
C TYR A 107 10.06 -16.02 13.20
N LEU A 108 9.42 -15.67 12.10
CA LEU A 108 8.24 -16.35 11.61
C LEU A 108 8.63 -17.51 10.69
N ARG A 109 7.93 -18.62 10.84
CA ARG A 109 7.95 -19.77 9.95
C ARG A 109 6.58 -19.90 9.30
N PHE A 110 6.57 -19.92 7.99
CA PHE A 110 5.38 -20.09 7.16
C PHE A 110 5.37 -21.52 6.62
N ASP A 111 4.30 -22.25 6.85
CA ASP A 111 4.00 -23.51 6.19
C ASP A 111 2.94 -23.23 5.12
N GLU A 112 3.39 -23.14 3.87
CA GLU A 112 2.54 -22.86 2.71
C GLU A 112 2.14 -24.12 1.92
N SER A 113 2.36 -25.31 2.50
CA SER A 113 2.06 -26.60 1.85
C SER A 113 0.60 -26.72 1.39
N ARG A 114 -0.33 -26.09 2.12
CA ARG A 114 -1.77 -26.08 1.83
C ARG A 114 -2.23 -24.90 0.98
N VAL A 115 -1.37 -23.90 0.74
CA VAL A 115 -1.69 -22.76 -0.11
C VAL A 115 -1.72 -23.25 -1.57
N PRO A 116 -2.74 -22.88 -2.37
CA PRO A 116 -2.79 -23.25 -3.77
C PRO A 116 -1.60 -22.71 -4.57
N LEU A 117 -1.17 -23.48 -5.55
CA LEU A 117 -0.13 -23.10 -6.50
C LEU A 117 -0.75 -22.27 -7.64
N PHE A 118 -0.13 -21.16 -7.99
CA PHE A 118 -0.45 -20.40 -9.18
C PHE A 118 0.68 -20.48 -10.18
N GLU A 119 0.37 -20.80 -11.43
CA GLU A 119 1.33 -20.96 -12.52
C GLU A 119 1.18 -19.83 -13.53
N MET A 120 2.31 -19.22 -13.91
CA MET A 120 2.41 -18.24 -15.00
C MET A 120 3.39 -18.75 -16.05
N MET A 121 3.16 -18.37 -17.30
CA MET A 121 4.09 -18.64 -18.40
C MET A 121 5.04 -17.46 -18.61
N ARG A 122 6.33 -17.76 -18.77
CA ARG A 122 7.37 -16.82 -19.20
C ARG A 122 7.65 -16.97 -20.69
N TYR A 123 7.77 -15.84 -21.39
CA TYR A 123 7.98 -15.73 -22.84
C TYR A 123 9.33 -15.07 -23.14
N ASP A 124 10.41 -15.62 -22.58
CA ASP A 124 11.76 -15.06 -22.61
C ASP A 124 12.53 -15.31 -23.92
N GLY A 125 11.85 -15.69 -24.98
CA GLY A 125 12.45 -15.99 -26.30
C GLY A 125 13.00 -17.39 -26.46
N ALA A 126 12.87 -18.27 -25.46
CA ALA A 126 13.22 -19.68 -25.58
C ALA A 126 12.26 -20.40 -26.53
N LEU A 127 12.72 -21.53 -27.12
CA LEU A 127 11.92 -22.33 -28.05
C LEU A 127 10.63 -22.90 -27.39
N TYR A 128 10.72 -23.24 -26.11
CA TYR A 128 9.59 -23.65 -25.27
C TYR A 128 9.45 -22.71 -24.10
N ASN A 129 8.22 -22.27 -23.84
CA ASN A 129 7.88 -21.42 -22.69
C ASN A 129 8.23 -22.12 -21.39
N ARG A 130 8.58 -21.35 -20.36
CA ARG A 130 8.87 -21.88 -19.03
C ARG A 130 7.74 -21.50 -18.07
N ALA A 131 7.29 -22.45 -17.26
CA ALA A 131 6.40 -22.17 -16.15
C ALA A 131 7.18 -21.46 -15.05
N TYR A 132 6.53 -20.49 -14.43
CA TYR A 132 6.93 -19.86 -13.18
C TYR A 132 5.77 -20.01 -12.20
N ASP A 133 6.01 -20.74 -11.14
CA ASP A 133 5.00 -21.11 -10.17
C ASP A 133 5.34 -20.61 -8.77
N PHE A 134 4.34 -20.18 -8.04
CA PHE A 134 4.45 -19.70 -6.66
C PHE A 134 3.12 -19.88 -5.91
N LYS A 135 3.19 -19.87 -4.58
CA LYS A 135 2.00 -19.96 -3.73
C LYS A 135 1.26 -18.64 -3.67
N TYR A 136 -0.03 -18.69 -4.02
CA TYR A 136 -0.90 -17.51 -3.99
C TYR A 136 -2.31 -17.91 -3.50
N PRO A 137 -2.71 -17.48 -2.30
CA PRO A 137 -4.02 -17.81 -1.76
C PRO A 137 -5.07 -16.83 -2.31
N LYS A 138 -5.99 -17.31 -3.14
CA LYS A 138 -7.15 -16.51 -3.57
C LYS A 138 -8.21 -16.44 -2.48
N ALA A 139 -9.09 -15.44 -2.55
CA ALA A 139 -10.15 -15.24 -1.57
C ALA A 139 -10.92 -16.55 -1.27
N GLY A 140 -10.94 -16.94 -0.01
CA GLY A 140 -11.53 -18.17 0.47
C GLY A 140 -10.60 -19.37 0.58
N ASP A 141 -9.40 -19.31 -0.02
CA ASP A 141 -8.41 -20.38 0.04
C ASP A 141 -7.71 -20.47 1.41
N ALA A 142 -6.96 -21.54 1.63
CA ALA A 142 -6.08 -21.66 2.77
C ALA A 142 -4.89 -20.69 2.65
N ASN A 143 -4.58 -19.98 3.73
CA ASN A 143 -3.33 -19.24 3.90
C ASN A 143 -2.23 -20.15 4.47
N SER A 144 -0.99 -19.65 4.47
CA SER A 144 0.10 -20.27 5.22
C SER A 144 -0.24 -20.40 6.70
N VAL A 145 0.13 -21.51 7.31
CA VAL A 145 0.12 -21.63 8.77
C VAL A 145 1.38 -20.95 9.30
N VAL A 146 1.21 -19.84 10.01
CA VAL A 146 2.34 -19.03 10.50
C VAL A 146 2.58 -19.32 11.97
N THR A 147 3.84 -19.58 12.31
CA THR A 147 4.29 -19.85 13.69
C THR A 147 5.47 -18.97 14.06
N LEU A 148 5.53 -18.55 15.34
CA LEU A 148 6.60 -17.73 15.88
C LEU A 148 7.62 -18.61 16.61
N HIS A 149 8.90 -18.40 16.31
CA HIS A 149 10.02 -19.13 16.90
C HIS A 149 11.08 -18.16 17.42
N VAL A 150 11.83 -18.60 18.43
CA VAL A 150 12.99 -17.88 18.95
C VAL A 150 14.19 -18.80 18.95
N PHE A 151 15.25 -18.40 18.25
CA PHE A 151 16.54 -19.07 18.24
C PHE A 151 17.50 -18.38 19.21
N ASP A 152 18.14 -19.12 20.08
CA ASP A 152 19.21 -18.62 20.98
C ASP A 152 20.58 -18.90 20.35
N LEU A 153 21.33 -17.82 20.07
CA LEU A 153 22.65 -17.89 19.43
C LEU A 153 23.72 -18.60 20.28
N GLU A 154 23.59 -18.55 21.59
CA GLU A 154 24.56 -19.14 22.52
C GLU A 154 24.33 -20.64 22.66
N THR A 155 23.10 -21.06 22.94
CA THR A 155 22.76 -22.47 23.13
C THR A 155 22.52 -23.23 21.83
N GLY A 156 22.15 -22.51 20.78
CA GLY A 156 21.76 -23.09 19.50
C GLY A 156 20.38 -23.76 19.50
N CYS A 157 19.58 -23.52 20.50
CA CYS A 157 18.24 -24.07 20.64
C CYS A 157 17.18 -23.15 19.99
N THR A 158 16.15 -23.77 19.43
CA THR A 158 14.95 -23.06 18.94
C THR A 158 13.78 -23.41 19.84
N THR A 159 13.04 -22.38 20.26
CA THR A 159 11.81 -22.53 21.03
C THR A 159 10.64 -21.99 20.20
N LYS A 160 9.58 -22.78 20.05
CA LYS A 160 8.30 -22.32 19.46
C LYS A 160 7.51 -21.56 20.52
N VAL A 161 7.04 -20.36 20.15
CA VAL A 161 6.19 -19.53 21.01
C VAL A 161 4.72 -19.99 20.82
N ASP A 162 4.01 -20.15 21.93
CA ASP A 162 2.57 -20.41 21.87
C ASP A 162 1.83 -19.12 21.49
N THR A 163 1.30 -19.07 20.30
CA THR A 163 0.49 -17.94 19.78
C THR A 163 -1.01 -18.21 19.82
N GLY A 164 -1.44 -19.33 20.41
CA GLY A 164 -2.81 -19.80 20.47
C GLY A 164 -3.11 -20.94 19.49
N ALA A 165 -4.29 -21.53 19.61
CA ALA A 165 -4.70 -22.70 18.83
C ALA A 165 -5.22 -22.36 17.41
N ASP A 166 -5.54 -21.10 17.12
CA ASP A 166 -6.05 -20.69 15.81
C ASP A 166 -4.92 -20.64 14.79
N THR A 167 -4.90 -21.61 13.88
CA THR A 167 -3.91 -21.71 12.80
C THR A 167 -4.26 -20.86 11.58
N THR A 168 -5.42 -20.21 11.57
CA THR A 168 -5.85 -19.32 10.48
C THR A 168 -5.54 -17.85 10.75
N GLN A 169 -5.11 -17.52 11.98
CA GLN A 169 -4.73 -16.16 12.35
C GLN A 169 -3.45 -15.71 11.63
N TYR A 170 -3.33 -14.42 11.43
CA TYR A 170 -2.10 -13.78 10.96
C TYR A 170 -1.21 -13.34 12.13
N ILE A 171 0.12 -13.30 11.89
CA ILE A 171 1.12 -12.74 12.82
C ILE A 171 1.92 -11.67 12.05
N PRO A 172 1.35 -10.48 11.80
CA PRO A 172 1.97 -9.49 10.91
C PRO A 172 3.13 -8.73 11.53
N ARG A 173 3.24 -8.67 12.86
CA ARG A 173 4.29 -7.91 13.54
C ARG A 173 4.92 -8.72 14.67
N ILE A 174 6.26 -8.71 14.69
CA ILE A 174 7.08 -9.28 15.78
C ILE A 174 8.22 -8.33 16.12
N GLY A 175 8.74 -8.40 17.32
CA GLY A 175 9.90 -7.61 17.70
C GLY A 175 10.29 -7.79 19.15
N TRP A 176 11.22 -6.96 19.59
CA TRP A 176 11.70 -6.93 20.95
C TRP A 176 11.48 -5.56 21.56
N THR A 177 11.09 -5.50 22.82
CA THR A 177 11.13 -4.26 23.58
C THR A 177 12.60 -3.88 23.83
N PRO A 178 12.93 -2.60 24.12
CA PRO A 178 14.29 -2.22 24.52
C PRO A 178 14.80 -2.95 25.77
N ARG A 179 13.92 -3.60 26.54
CA ARG A 179 14.27 -4.43 27.72
C ARG A 179 14.51 -5.90 27.39
N GLY A 180 14.38 -6.29 26.12
CA GLY A 180 14.57 -7.67 25.67
C GLY A 180 13.35 -8.57 25.85
N GLU A 181 12.15 -8.02 26.09
CA GLU A 181 10.91 -8.81 26.05
C GLU A 181 10.49 -9.02 24.59
N LEU A 182 10.10 -10.23 24.24
CA LEU A 182 9.49 -10.52 22.92
C LEU A 182 8.08 -9.95 22.88
N TRP A 183 7.73 -9.29 21.79
CA TRP A 183 6.34 -8.90 21.51
C TRP A 183 5.94 -9.33 20.11
N TYR A 184 4.63 -9.56 19.94
CA TYR A 184 4.05 -9.91 18.66
C TYR A 184 2.60 -9.49 18.58
N GLU A 185 2.10 -9.34 17.34
CA GLU A 185 0.70 -9.13 17.02
C GLU A 185 0.08 -10.42 16.50
N THR A 186 -1.16 -10.71 16.91
CA THR A 186 -2.04 -11.64 16.22
C THR A 186 -3.25 -10.90 15.68
N ARG A 187 -3.69 -11.30 14.48
CA ARG A 187 -4.86 -10.76 13.78
C ARG A 187 -5.73 -11.93 13.33
N ASP A 188 -7.03 -11.91 13.63
CA ASP A 188 -7.94 -12.95 13.16
C ASP A 188 -8.09 -12.91 11.63
N ARG A 189 -8.50 -14.01 11.01
CA ARG A 189 -8.62 -14.10 9.55
C ARG A 189 -9.55 -13.04 8.96
N ARG A 190 -10.65 -12.68 9.65
CA ARG A 190 -11.55 -11.61 9.22
C ARG A 190 -10.99 -10.20 9.43
N GLN A 191 -9.84 -10.11 10.09
CA GLN A 191 -9.16 -8.85 10.41
C GLN A 191 -10.03 -7.87 11.21
N GLN A 192 -10.95 -8.43 11.99
CA GLN A 192 -11.86 -7.71 12.88
C GLN A 192 -11.29 -7.53 14.30
N GLN A 193 -10.25 -8.29 14.63
CA GLN A 193 -9.55 -8.20 15.91
C GLN A 193 -8.05 -8.24 15.72
N ILE A 194 -7.35 -7.35 16.43
CA ILE A 194 -5.89 -7.42 16.64
C ILE A 194 -5.58 -7.54 18.13
N VAL A 195 -4.52 -8.27 18.47
CA VAL A 195 -4.03 -8.40 19.84
C VAL A 195 -2.52 -8.35 19.84
N PHE A 196 -1.96 -7.35 20.53
CA PHE A 196 -0.53 -7.29 20.84
C PHE A 196 -0.26 -7.96 22.18
N ARG A 197 0.75 -8.83 22.20
CA ARG A 197 1.20 -9.53 23.39
C ARG A 197 2.68 -9.32 23.60
N ARG A 198 3.13 -9.43 24.84
CA ARG A 198 4.55 -9.51 25.19
C ARG A 198 4.81 -10.61 26.22
N LEU A 199 6.03 -11.11 26.23
CA LEU A 199 6.50 -12.10 27.18
C LEU A 199 7.99 -11.88 27.49
N ALA A 200 8.38 -12.18 28.72
CA ALA A 200 9.76 -12.05 29.16
C ALA A 200 10.66 -13.06 28.44
N ALA A 201 11.91 -12.67 28.16
CA ALA A 201 12.83 -13.51 27.41
C ALA A 201 13.27 -14.79 28.15
N ASP A 202 13.29 -14.78 29.46
CA ASP A 202 13.55 -15.95 30.32
C ASP A 202 12.35 -16.90 30.40
N ALA A 203 11.14 -16.39 30.21
CA ALA A 203 9.92 -17.20 30.16
C ALA A 203 9.76 -18.00 28.87
N LEU A 204 10.52 -17.70 27.81
CA LEU A 204 10.42 -18.37 26.49
C LEU A 204 10.61 -19.88 26.54
N THR A 205 11.37 -20.39 27.53
CA THR A 205 11.63 -21.81 27.71
C THR A 205 10.63 -22.53 28.63
N ALA A 206 9.71 -21.77 29.27
CA ALA A 206 8.68 -22.33 30.12
C ALA A 206 7.53 -22.92 29.30
N PRO A 207 7.01 -24.11 29.63
CA PRO A 207 5.93 -24.77 28.87
C PRO A 207 4.64 -23.96 28.77
N GLN A 208 4.41 -23.02 29.68
CA GLN A 208 3.26 -22.11 29.74
C GLN A 208 3.78 -20.72 30.15
N ALA A 209 4.55 -20.08 29.27
CA ALA A 209 5.03 -18.72 29.52
C ALA A 209 3.84 -17.76 29.68
N GLU A 210 3.81 -17.02 30.79
CA GLU A 210 2.81 -16.00 31.01
C GLU A 210 2.97 -14.89 29.98
N GLN A 211 1.89 -14.63 29.21
CA GLN A 211 1.87 -13.64 28.16
C GLN A 211 0.97 -12.48 28.57
N GLN A 212 1.54 -11.29 28.61
CA GLN A 212 0.78 -10.09 28.91
C GLN A 212 0.15 -9.52 27.64
N THR A 213 -1.18 -9.30 27.65
CA THR A 213 -1.83 -8.50 26.62
C THR A 213 -1.40 -7.04 26.77
N VAL A 214 -0.81 -6.49 25.73
CA VAL A 214 -0.35 -5.09 25.64
C VAL A 214 -1.49 -4.19 25.15
N TYR A 215 -2.16 -4.63 24.08
CA TYR A 215 -3.22 -3.89 23.44
C TYR A 215 -4.18 -4.84 22.71
N ARG A 216 -5.44 -4.45 22.63
CA ARG A 216 -6.48 -5.15 21.85
C ARG A 216 -7.39 -4.13 21.19
N GLU A 217 -7.71 -4.35 19.92
CA GLU A 217 -8.73 -3.60 19.20
C GLU A 217 -9.69 -4.55 18.49
N ARG A 218 -10.94 -4.13 18.39
CA ARG A 218 -11.99 -4.83 17.63
C ARG A 218 -12.80 -3.83 16.82
N SER A 219 -13.19 -4.25 15.61
CA SER A 219 -14.08 -3.50 14.74
C SER A 219 -15.12 -4.46 14.15
N PRO A 220 -16.40 -4.05 14.00
CA PRO A 220 -17.41 -4.89 13.37
C PRO A 220 -17.19 -5.08 11.86
N ARG A 221 -16.32 -4.28 11.25
CA ARG A 221 -15.95 -4.40 9.85
C ARG A 221 -14.52 -4.93 9.74
N TYR A 222 -13.53 -4.08 9.97
CA TYR A 222 -12.12 -4.45 10.02
C TYR A 222 -11.32 -3.45 10.86
N VAL A 223 -10.19 -3.89 11.41
CA VAL A 223 -9.19 -3.01 12.00
C VAL A 223 -8.21 -2.59 10.92
N ALA A 224 -8.02 -1.28 10.77
CA ALA A 224 -7.16 -0.73 9.74
C ALA A 224 -5.68 -1.15 9.92
N HIS A 225 -4.97 -1.43 8.81
CA HIS A 225 -3.55 -1.79 8.85
C HIS A 225 -2.64 -0.62 9.31
N GLU A 226 -3.13 0.62 9.24
CA GLU A 226 -2.44 1.78 9.82
C GLU A 226 -2.26 1.63 11.33
N THR A 227 -3.17 0.95 12.01
CA THR A 227 -3.10 0.72 13.46
C THR A 227 -1.86 -0.09 13.81
N ASP A 228 -1.66 -1.28 13.24
CA ASP A 228 -0.52 -2.13 13.55
C ASP A 228 0.81 -1.55 13.04
N ARG A 229 0.82 -0.90 11.89
CA ARG A 229 1.99 -0.21 11.34
C ARG A 229 2.45 0.96 12.22
N SER A 230 1.55 1.54 13.00
CA SER A 230 1.83 2.69 13.86
C SER A 230 2.40 2.32 15.23
N PHE A 231 2.26 1.06 15.66
CA PHE A 231 2.68 0.61 17.00
C PHE A 231 4.17 0.82 17.25
N ARG A 232 4.51 1.54 18.33
CA ARG A 232 5.90 1.85 18.69
C ARG A 232 6.08 1.87 20.20
N TRP A 233 7.04 1.10 20.71
CA TRP A 233 7.48 1.21 22.09
C TRP A 233 8.22 2.51 22.34
N ILE A 234 7.96 3.12 23.50
CA ILE A 234 8.67 4.28 24.04
C ILE A 234 9.08 4.01 25.50
N ASP A 235 9.83 4.93 26.14
CA ASP A 235 10.25 4.87 27.53
C ASP A 235 10.89 3.52 27.92
N GLY A 236 11.77 3.01 27.07
CA GLY A 236 12.41 1.75 27.31
C GLY A 236 11.46 0.55 27.34
N GLY A 237 10.32 0.60 26.63
CA GLY A 237 9.34 -0.48 26.55
C GLY A 237 8.28 -0.47 27.65
N ARG A 238 8.16 0.63 28.41
CA ARG A 238 7.10 0.77 29.41
C ARG A 238 5.78 1.21 28.81
N ARG A 239 5.83 2.15 27.86
CA ARG A 239 4.68 2.71 27.17
C ARG A 239 4.81 2.50 25.67
N PHE A 240 3.70 2.70 24.96
CA PHE A 240 3.68 2.62 23.50
C PHE A 240 2.82 3.73 22.90
N LEU A 241 3.11 4.07 21.65
CA LEU A 241 2.28 4.92 20.80
C LEU A 241 1.56 4.05 19.79
N ILE A 242 0.31 4.41 19.49
CA ILE A 242 -0.51 3.73 18.50
C ILE A 242 -1.51 4.69 17.87
N MET A 243 -1.87 4.47 16.62
CA MET A 243 -3.00 5.14 15.97
C MET A 243 -4.21 4.22 15.96
N GLN A 244 -5.39 4.78 16.21
CA GLN A 244 -6.65 4.04 16.28
C GLN A 244 -7.80 4.90 15.77
N GLU A 245 -8.75 4.29 15.06
CA GLU A 245 -9.95 4.98 14.56
C GLU A 245 -11.26 4.53 15.22
N THR A 246 -11.31 3.30 15.72
CA THR A 246 -12.56 2.67 16.22
C THR A 246 -13.20 3.39 17.42
N ALA A 247 -12.39 4.09 18.22
CA ALA A 247 -12.88 4.80 19.40
C ALA A 247 -13.72 6.04 19.08
N THR A 248 -13.38 6.74 17.98
CA THR A 248 -13.97 8.05 17.63
C THR A 248 -14.56 8.10 16.23
N GLY A 249 -14.29 7.10 15.39
CA GLY A 249 -14.58 7.12 13.95
C GLY A 249 -13.56 7.95 13.14
N TRP A 250 -12.45 8.38 13.76
CA TRP A 250 -11.36 9.15 13.14
C TRP A 250 -10.03 8.60 13.62
N MET A 251 -9.06 8.48 12.71
CA MET A 251 -7.73 7.99 13.05
C MET A 251 -6.99 9.00 13.94
N HIS A 252 -6.77 8.66 15.20
CA HIS A 252 -6.09 9.51 16.16
C HIS A 252 -4.91 8.83 16.84
N LEU A 253 -4.02 9.65 17.42
CA LEU A 253 -2.84 9.24 18.14
C LEU A 253 -3.19 8.98 19.61
N TYR A 254 -2.75 7.83 20.11
CA TYR A 254 -2.93 7.42 21.50
C TYR A 254 -1.61 7.03 22.15
N LEU A 255 -1.55 7.23 23.45
CA LEU A 255 -0.53 6.71 24.33
C LEU A 255 -1.11 5.57 25.16
N GLY A 256 -0.45 4.42 25.13
CA GLY A 256 -0.83 3.23 25.90
C GLY A 256 0.23 2.83 26.92
N GLU A 257 -0.24 2.16 27.96
CA GLU A 257 0.55 1.42 28.93
C GLU A 257 -0.06 0.02 29.06
N PRO A 258 0.73 -1.07 29.02
CA PRO A 258 0.18 -2.41 29.07
C PRO A 258 -0.73 -2.64 30.29
N GLY A 259 -1.97 -3.07 30.06
CA GLY A 259 -2.98 -3.27 31.10
C GLY A 259 -3.83 -2.06 31.45
N GLU A 260 -3.48 -0.87 30.93
CA GLU A 260 -4.23 0.36 31.18
C GLU A 260 -5.03 0.83 29.95
N PRO A 261 -6.10 1.61 30.14
CA PRO A 261 -6.82 2.23 29.04
C PRO A 261 -5.94 3.18 28.23
N LEU A 262 -6.16 3.23 26.91
CA LEU A 262 -5.49 4.18 26.04
C LEU A 262 -5.84 5.63 26.42
N ARG A 263 -4.86 6.51 26.38
CA ARG A 263 -5.04 7.96 26.51
C ARG A 263 -4.91 8.63 25.16
N ALA A 264 -5.96 9.32 24.72
CA ALA A 264 -5.91 10.12 23.50
C ALA A 264 -4.90 11.28 23.64
N LEU A 265 -4.06 11.45 22.63
CA LEU A 265 -3.15 12.59 22.48
C LEU A 265 -3.67 13.60 21.45
N THR A 266 -4.54 13.13 20.55
CA THR A 266 -5.20 13.98 19.54
C THR A 266 -6.68 13.64 19.45
N GLU A 267 -7.49 14.61 19.04
CA GLU A 267 -8.94 14.48 18.87
C GLU A 267 -9.44 15.47 17.81
N GLY A 268 -10.61 15.19 17.23
CA GLY A 268 -11.26 16.06 16.25
C GLY A 268 -11.86 15.30 15.07
N ARG A 269 -12.44 16.05 14.11
CA ARG A 269 -12.98 15.47 12.86
C ARG A 269 -11.95 15.55 11.73
N TRP A 270 -10.80 14.97 11.95
CA TRP A 270 -9.65 14.89 11.06
C TRP A 270 -8.79 13.67 11.46
N GLU A 271 -7.80 13.32 10.66
CA GLU A 271 -7.03 12.09 10.87
C GLU A 271 -5.53 12.37 11.06
N VAL A 272 -4.92 11.68 12.01
CA VAL A 272 -3.47 11.46 12.06
C VAL A 272 -3.12 10.48 10.94
N THR A 273 -2.12 10.83 10.12
CA THR A 273 -1.73 10.05 8.95
C THR A 273 -0.43 9.27 9.16
N GLY A 274 0.27 9.53 10.25
CA GLY A 274 1.47 8.79 10.62
C GLY A 274 2.19 9.38 11.82
N ILE A 275 2.76 8.50 12.64
CA ILE A 275 3.69 8.87 13.71
C ILE A 275 5.07 9.02 13.09
N VAL A 276 5.61 10.23 13.07
CA VAL A 276 6.93 10.54 12.52
C VAL A 276 8.04 10.14 13.49
N GLY A 277 7.88 10.48 14.77
CA GLY A 277 8.85 10.16 15.81
C GLY A 277 8.42 10.69 17.17
N ALA A 278 9.29 10.50 18.15
CA ALA A 278 9.10 11.01 19.51
C ALA A 278 10.44 11.37 20.13
N ASP A 279 10.43 12.33 21.05
CA ASP A 279 11.54 12.65 21.94
C ASP A 279 11.07 12.57 23.40
N ASP A 280 11.88 12.98 24.36
CA ASP A 280 11.55 12.93 25.78
C ASP A 280 10.34 13.83 26.18
N ARG A 281 9.88 14.73 25.32
CA ARG A 281 8.88 15.76 25.62
C ARG A 281 7.61 15.63 24.81
N ALA A 282 7.71 15.15 23.56
CA ALA A 282 6.63 15.24 22.59
C ALA A 282 6.65 14.12 21.56
N VAL A 283 5.49 13.91 20.95
CA VAL A 283 5.30 13.08 19.78
C VAL A 283 5.12 13.98 18.56
N TYR A 284 5.76 13.59 17.45
CA TYR A 284 5.69 14.26 16.15
C TYR A 284 4.87 13.39 15.20
N TYR A 285 3.87 14.00 14.57
CA TYR A 285 2.93 13.28 13.71
C TYR A 285 2.49 14.13 12.51
N THR A 286 2.10 13.49 11.44
CA THR A 286 1.46 14.15 10.31
C THR A 286 -0.06 13.99 10.40
N SER A 287 -0.81 14.97 9.94
CA SER A 287 -2.27 14.91 9.97
C SER A 287 -2.94 15.71 8.86
N THR A 288 -4.26 15.47 8.72
CA THR A 288 -5.19 16.19 7.85
C THR A 288 -5.94 17.33 8.57
N GLU A 289 -5.49 17.77 9.74
CA GLU A 289 -6.21 18.73 10.59
C GLU A 289 -6.58 20.03 9.85
N ARG A 290 -5.73 20.51 8.94
CA ARG A 290 -6.01 21.71 8.14
C ARG A 290 -6.93 21.45 6.96
N SER A 291 -6.74 20.31 6.31
CA SER A 291 -7.50 19.89 5.14
C SER A 291 -7.30 18.40 4.88
N PRO A 292 -8.32 17.64 4.48
CA PRO A 292 -8.13 16.25 4.03
C PRO A 292 -7.17 16.14 2.85
N LEU A 293 -6.97 17.23 2.08
CA LEU A 293 -6.08 17.26 0.91
C LEU A 293 -4.61 17.51 1.27
N GLU A 294 -4.30 17.88 2.52
CA GLU A 294 -2.97 18.30 2.95
C GLU A 294 -2.36 17.33 3.97
N ARG A 295 -1.04 17.38 4.11
CA ARG A 295 -0.29 16.68 5.15
C ARG A 295 0.67 17.67 5.80
N ASN A 296 0.43 17.98 7.05
CA ASN A 296 1.27 18.88 7.83
C ASN A 296 1.84 18.16 9.04
N LEU A 297 3.06 18.54 9.44
CA LEU A 297 3.73 18.04 10.63
C LEU A 297 3.30 18.84 11.85
N TYR A 298 2.92 18.11 12.88
CA TYR A 298 2.56 18.64 14.19
C TYR A 298 3.39 17.99 15.28
N THR A 299 3.41 18.61 16.45
CA THR A 299 3.90 18.01 17.69
C THR A 299 2.89 18.23 18.81
N VAL A 300 2.82 17.27 19.74
CA VAL A 300 1.97 17.30 20.93
C VAL A 300 2.71 16.65 22.10
N ASP A 301 2.53 17.16 23.34
CA ASP A 301 3.13 16.53 24.51
C ASP A 301 2.43 15.21 24.87
N TYR A 302 3.05 14.41 25.73
CA TYR A 302 2.49 13.12 26.20
C TYR A 302 1.22 13.25 27.06
N LYS A 303 0.74 14.46 27.32
CA LYS A 303 -0.54 14.74 27.99
C LYS A 303 -1.63 15.19 27.02
N GLY A 304 -1.36 15.21 25.71
CA GLY A 304 -2.27 15.72 24.69
C GLY A 304 -2.36 17.24 24.63
N ARG A 305 -1.37 17.96 25.19
CA ARG A 305 -1.35 19.42 25.29
C ARG A 305 -0.18 20.01 24.50
N HIS A 306 -0.14 21.36 24.41
CA HIS A 306 0.94 22.11 23.73
C HIS A 306 1.10 21.69 22.26
N LYS A 307 -0.02 21.37 21.59
CA LYS A 307 -0.04 21.06 20.16
C LYS A 307 0.52 22.24 19.36
N ARG A 308 1.42 21.97 18.41
CA ARG A 308 2.02 22.98 17.54
C ARG A 308 2.12 22.46 16.11
N LEU A 309 1.75 23.32 15.15
CA LEU A 309 2.01 23.12 13.73
C LEU A 309 3.47 23.51 13.43
N LEU A 310 4.24 22.59 12.82
CA LEU A 310 5.65 22.81 12.48
C LEU A 310 5.86 23.13 11.00
N THR A 311 4.94 22.72 10.12
CA THR A 311 4.99 22.98 8.67
C THR A 311 3.74 23.75 8.23
N PRO A 312 3.76 25.10 8.28
CA PRO A 312 2.56 25.93 8.09
C PRO A 312 2.13 26.09 6.63
N ASP A 313 2.92 25.67 5.66
CA ASP A 313 2.58 25.82 4.24
C ASP A 313 1.37 24.95 3.86
N LYS A 314 0.54 25.47 2.95
CA LYS A 314 -0.63 24.76 2.42
C LYS A 314 -0.16 23.77 1.35
N GLY A 315 -0.24 22.48 1.64
CA GLY A 315 0.17 21.44 0.72
C GLY A 315 0.56 20.14 1.43
N PHE A 316 1.40 19.39 0.79
CA PHE A 316 1.76 18.04 1.21
C PHE A 316 3.22 17.97 1.66
N HIS A 317 3.44 17.64 2.93
CA HIS A 317 4.77 17.41 3.49
C HIS A 317 5.02 15.91 3.69
N THR A 318 6.15 15.43 3.18
CA THR A 318 6.70 14.11 3.54
C THR A 318 7.89 14.35 4.46
N ILE A 319 7.89 13.70 5.62
CA ILE A 319 8.86 13.96 6.68
C ILE A 319 9.75 12.74 6.90
N ALA A 320 11.06 12.94 6.83
CA ALA A 320 12.06 11.93 7.19
C ALA A 320 12.83 12.40 8.45
N PRO A 321 12.62 11.76 9.63
CA PRO A 321 13.22 12.20 10.88
C PRO A 321 14.66 11.72 11.04
N SER A 322 15.48 12.50 11.77
CA SER A 322 16.72 12.01 12.36
C SER A 322 16.43 11.23 13.66
N ALA A 323 17.38 10.44 14.10
CA ALA A 323 17.29 9.81 15.44
C ALA A 323 17.01 10.86 16.52
N GLY A 324 15.99 10.58 17.37
CA GLY A 324 15.57 11.47 18.46
C GLY A 324 15.00 12.81 18.02
N MET A 325 14.53 12.93 16.78
CA MET A 325 13.81 14.13 16.26
C MET A 325 14.59 15.44 16.38
N ARG A 326 15.92 15.44 16.49
CA ARG A 326 16.70 16.68 16.55
C ARG A 326 16.60 17.50 15.26
N TYR A 327 16.52 16.79 14.14
CA TYR A 327 16.32 17.35 12.80
C TYR A 327 15.35 16.46 12.03
N TYR A 328 14.79 17.00 10.96
CA TYR A 328 14.05 16.22 9.98
C TYR A 328 14.23 16.83 8.58
N ILE A 329 14.12 15.99 7.56
CA ILE A 329 13.99 16.45 6.18
C ILE A 329 12.50 16.62 5.89
N SER A 330 12.11 17.80 5.41
CA SER A 330 10.78 18.09 4.90
C SER A 330 10.84 18.19 3.38
N THR A 331 10.13 17.28 2.69
CA THR A 331 9.85 17.40 1.26
C THR A 331 8.44 17.95 1.10
N PHE A 332 8.35 19.19 0.67
CA PHE A 332 7.09 19.92 0.49
C PHE A 332 6.74 20.05 -0.99
N SER A 333 5.45 19.98 -1.32
CA SER A 333 4.88 20.47 -2.58
C SER A 333 3.41 20.81 -2.43
N SER A 334 2.86 21.58 -3.37
CA SER A 334 1.41 21.78 -3.53
C SER A 334 0.97 21.46 -4.95
N ALA A 335 -0.32 21.53 -5.23
CA ALA A 335 -0.84 21.30 -6.58
C ALA A 335 -0.21 22.23 -7.63
N ASP A 336 0.17 23.44 -7.22
CA ASP A 336 0.70 24.50 -8.10
C ASP A 336 2.21 24.73 -7.96
N ASP A 337 2.86 24.07 -7.01
CA ASP A 337 4.29 24.27 -6.73
C ASP A 337 5.03 22.94 -6.62
N PRO A 338 6.05 22.66 -7.45
CA PRO A 338 6.91 21.49 -7.30
C PRO A 338 7.64 21.43 -5.96
N GLY A 339 7.60 22.56 -5.21
CA GLY A 339 8.01 22.63 -3.82
C GLY A 339 9.51 22.67 -3.60
N ARG A 340 9.92 22.19 -2.41
CA ARG A 340 11.30 22.23 -1.94
C ARG A 340 11.63 21.10 -0.98
N VAL A 341 12.92 20.87 -0.80
CA VAL A 341 13.46 19.94 0.19
C VAL A 341 14.30 20.71 1.19
N GLU A 342 13.97 20.61 2.46
CA GLU A 342 14.58 21.37 3.55
C GLU A 342 14.98 20.45 4.71
N ILE A 343 16.12 20.77 5.35
CA ILE A 343 16.47 20.25 6.67
C ILE A 343 15.96 21.25 7.70
N CYS A 344 15.11 20.77 8.60
CA CYS A 344 14.51 21.57 9.67
C CYS A 344 14.93 21.06 11.06
N ASP A 345 14.96 21.96 12.04
CA ASP A 345 15.14 21.58 13.45
C ASP A 345 13.80 21.10 14.08
N ALA A 346 13.85 20.54 15.28
CA ALA A 346 12.69 20.05 16.04
C ALA A 346 11.62 21.13 16.31
N ARG A 347 11.95 22.41 16.10
CA ARG A 347 11.02 23.54 16.29
C ARG A 347 10.35 23.98 14.98
N GLY A 348 10.68 23.34 13.85
CA GLY A 348 10.16 23.68 12.53
C GLY A 348 10.93 24.78 11.80
N ARG A 349 12.11 25.21 12.31
CA ARG A 349 12.91 26.24 11.64
C ARG A 349 13.79 25.60 10.60
N THR A 350 13.77 26.13 9.36
CA THR A 350 14.65 25.69 8.30
C THR A 350 16.12 26.00 8.67
N VAL A 351 16.92 24.94 8.71
CA VAL A 351 18.38 25.01 8.92
C VAL A 351 19.11 25.13 7.59
N ARG A 352 18.60 24.39 6.58
CA ARG A 352 19.21 24.38 5.24
C ARG A 352 18.17 23.98 4.20
N THR A 353 18.12 24.72 3.09
CA THR A 353 17.43 24.29 1.87
C THR A 353 18.36 23.38 1.07
N VAL A 354 17.92 22.17 0.77
CA VAL A 354 18.65 21.16 -0.01
C VAL A 354 18.35 21.33 -1.49
N ALA A 355 17.06 21.53 -1.83
CA ALA A 355 16.62 21.82 -3.19
C ALA A 355 15.43 22.77 -3.16
N ASP A 356 15.44 23.79 -4.00
CA ASP A 356 14.36 24.78 -4.10
C ASP A 356 13.45 24.57 -5.32
N ASN A 357 13.82 23.68 -6.23
CA ASN A 357 13.11 23.40 -7.47
C ASN A 357 12.82 24.61 -8.37
N ALA A 358 13.57 25.71 -8.22
CA ALA A 358 13.36 26.94 -8.98
C ALA A 358 13.44 26.75 -10.50
N ALA A 359 14.34 25.87 -10.97
CA ALA A 359 14.45 25.54 -12.39
C ALA A 359 13.21 24.81 -12.92
N LEU A 360 12.68 23.85 -12.15
CA LEU A 360 11.46 23.12 -12.51
C LEU A 360 10.23 24.05 -12.53
N ARG A 361 10.15 24.98 -11.57
CA ARG A 361 9.07 25.98 -11.53
C ARG A 361 9.10 26.87 -12.78
N ARG A 362 10.28 27.40 -13.17
CA ARG A 362 10.43 28.18 -14.41
C ARG A 362 10.06 27.37 -15.67
N LEU A 363 10.43 26.09 -15.71
CA LEU A 363 10.04 25.22 -16.82
C LEU A 363 8.51 25.06 -16.89
N ALA A 364 7.87 24.74 -15.77
CA ALA A 364 6.41 24.60 -15.70
C ALA A 364 5.68 25.88 -16.17
N ASP A 365 6.16 27.05 -15.74
CA ASP A 365 5.61 28.33 -16.18
C ASP A 365 5.85 28.58 -17.67
N SER A 366 7.03 28.25 -18.21
CA SER A 366 7.37 28.44 -19.62
C SER A 366 6.50 27.63 -20.57
N ILE A 367 6.11 26.41 -20.18
CA ILE A 367 5.21 25.55 -20.96
C ILE A 367 3.72 25.78 -20.62
N ARG A 368 3.41 26.74 -19.75
CA ARG A 368 2.06 27.00 -19.24
C ARG A 368 1.37 25.73 -18.77
N LEU A 369 2.05 25.01 -17.88
CA LEU A 369 1.52 23.75 -17.36
C LEU A 369 0.15 23.96 -16.75
N PRO A 370 -0.89 23.19 -17.14
CA PRO A 370 -2.21 23.28 -16.53
C PRO A 370 -2.17 23.00 -15.04
N ARG A 371 -3.01 23.70 -14.29
CA ARG A 371 -3.05 23.62 -12.82
C ARG A 371 -4.28 22.87 -12.34
N LYS A 372 -4.19 22.23 -11.17
CA LYS A 372 -5.31 21.57 -10.50
C LYS A 372 -6.17 22.60 -9.80
N GLU A 373 -7.47 22.57 -10.05
CA GLU A 373 -8.47 23.36 -9.34
C GLU A 373 -9.35 22.43 -8.52
N PHE A 374 -9.35 22.59 -7.19
CA PHE A 374 -10.15 21.74 -6.31
C PHE A 374 -11.60 22.18 -6.28
N PHE A 375 -12.51 21.21 -6.25
CA PHE A 375 -13.94 21.44 -6.18
C PHE A 375 -14.63 20.40 -5.30
N THR A 376 -15.87 20.69 -4.91
CA THR A 376 -16.79 19.75 -4.29
C THR A 376 -18.13 19.80 -4.99
N PHE A 377 -18.84 18.69 -5.03
CA PHE A 377 -20.21 18.63 -5.50
C PHE A 377 -21.03 17.64 -4.67
N THR A 378 -22.35 17.75 -4.76
CA THR A 378 -23.26 16.83 -4.10
C THR A 378 -23.83 15.86 -5.12
N THR A 379 -23.74 14.56 -4.83
CA THR A 379 -24.30 13.50 -5.68
C THR A 379 -25.82 13.51 -5.62
N GLU A 380 -26.48 12.78 -6.52
CA GLU A 380 -27.94 12.62 -6.54
C GLU A 380 -28.49 11.98 -5.25
N ARG A 381 -27.63 11.31 -4.45
CA ARG A 381 -27.98 10.70 -3.16
C ARG A 381 -27.70 11.61 -1.96
N GLY A 382 -27.16 12.82 -2.19
CA GLY A 382 -26.87 13.78 -1.13
C GLY A 382 -25.47 13.66 -0.52
N ASP A 383 -24.60 12.76 -1.04
CA ASP A 383 -23.22 12.65 -0.59
C ASP A 383 -22.38 13.78 -1.20
N THR A 384 -21.56 14.45 -0.40
CA THR A 384 -20.60 15.46 -0.89
C THR A 384 -19.29 14.79 -1.25
N LEU A 385 -18.86 14.91 -2.50
CA LEU A 385 -17.58 14.39 -2.99
C LEU A 385 -16.61 15.54 -3.28
N GLY A 386 -15.30 15.27 -3.11
CA GLY A 386 -14.22 16.19 -3.42
C GLY A 386 -13.42 15.73 -4.63
N GLY A 387 -13.03 16.67 -5.48
CA GLY A 387 -12.26 16.40 -6.68
C GLY A 387 -11.29 17.51 -7.05
N TYR A 388 -10.56 17.29 -8.13
CA TYR A 388 -9.85 18.35 -8.85
C TYR A 388 -10.18 18.30 -10.34
N ILE A 389 -10.08 19.47 -10.98
CA ILE A 389 -10.16 19.65 -12.42
C ILE A 389 -8.84 20.22 -12.91
N VAL A 390 -8.30 19.67 -13.99
CA VAL A 390 -7.20 20.25 -14.77
C VAL A 390 -7.77 20.74 -16.10
N ARG A 391 -7.84 22.05 -16.27
CA ARG A 391 -8.29 22.65 -17.51
C ARG A 391 -7.15 22.82 -18.51
N PRO A 392 -7.42 22.75 -19.84
CA PRO A 392 -6.38 22.94 -20.83
C PRO A 392 -5.78 24.35 -20.79
N ALA A 393 -4.52 24.47 -21.22
CA ALA A 393 -3.89 25.77 -21.38
C ALA A 393 -4.71 26.64 -22.38
N GLY A 394 -5.02 27.87 -21.98
CA GLY A 394 -5.88 28.75 -22.78
C GLY A 394 -7.38 28.35 -22.78
N PHE A 395 -7.85 27.77 -21.67
CA PHE A 395 -9.25 27.40 -21.48
C PHE A 395 -10.18 28.61 -21.74
N ASP A 396 -11.19 28.37 -22.59
CA ASP A 396 -12.24 29.31 -22.92
C ASP A 396 -13.61 28.73 -22.49
N PRO A 397 -14.32 29.34 -21.54
CA PRO A 397 -15.59 28.81 -21.03
C PRO A 397 -16.72 28.79 -22.07
N ALA A 398 -16.57 29.47 -23.21
CA ALA A 398 -17.52 29.44 -24.33
C ALA A 398 -17.32 28.20 -25.24
N ARG A 399 -16.22 27.48 -25.09
CA ARG A 399 -15.94 26.27 -25.90
C ARG A 399 -16.30 25.02 -25.09
N ARG A 400 -16.58 23.92 -25.82
CA ARG A 400 -16.80 22.59 -25.23
C ARG A 400 -15.56 21.73 -25.41
N TYR A 401 -15.17 21.01 -24.34
CA TYR A 401 -13.97 20.19 -24.26
C TYR A 401 -14.31 18.72 -23.98
N PRO A 402 -13.58 17.77 -24.55
CA PRO A 402 -13.64 16.39 -24.10
C PRO A 402 -13.13 16.30 -22.65
N CYS A 403 -13.66 15.34 -21.90
CA CYS A 403 -13.34 15.12 -20.49
C CYS A 403 -12.83 13.70 -20.24
N LEU A 404 -11.70 13.57 -19.54
CA LEU A 404 -11.21 12.29 -19.04
C LEU A 404 -11.31 12.24 -17.51
N LEU A 405 -12.06 11.29 -16.99
CA LEU A 405 -12.04 10.96 -15.58
C LEU A 405 -10.87 10.02 -15.30
N THR A 406 -9.97 10.40 -14.37
CA THR A 406 -8.92 9.55 -13.84
C THR A 406 -9.24 9.22 -12.39
N GLN A 407 -9.10 7.96 -11.98
CA GLN A 407 -9.46 7.54 -10.63
C GLN A 407 -8.75 6.25 -10.22
N TYR A 408 -8.67 6.00 -8.90
CA TYR A 408 -8.31 4.72 -8.31
C TYR A 408 -9.47 4.13 -7.52
N SER A 409 -10.03 4.89 -6.58
CA SER A 409 -11.23 4.60 -5.77
C SER A 409 -11.10 3.44 -4.78
N GLY A 410 -9.94 2.80 -4.67
CA GLY A 410 -9.74 1.67 -3.75
C GLY A 410 -9.91 2.07 -2.28
N PRO A 411 -10.31 1.13 -1.40
CA PRO A 411 -10.53 1.40 0.01
C PRO A 411 -9.34 2.08 0.69
N GLY A 412 -9.59 3.17 1.43
CA GLY A 412 -8.57 3.94 2.14
C GLY A 412 -7.61 4.74 1.25
N SER A 413 -7.70 4.64 -0.07
CA SER A 413 -6.85 5.40 -1.01
C SER A 413 -7.22 6.88 -1.07
N GLN A 414 -6.34 7.69 -1.68
CA GLN A 414 -6.60 9.10 -1.95
C GLN A 414 -5.92 9.54 -3.24
N THR A 415 -6.69 9.91 -4.24
CA THR A 415 -6.21 10.49 -5.51
C THR A 415 -6.16 12.01 -5.44
N VAL A 416 -7.13 12.63 -4.78
CA VAL A 416 -7.31 14.08 -4.69
C VAL A 416 -6.46 14.63 -3.54
N GLN A 417 -5.30 15.21 -3.88
CA GLN A 417 -4.33 15.75 -2.93
C GLN A 417 -3.81 17.11 -3.38
N ASN A 418 -3.58 18.02 -2.44
CA ASN A 418 -2.86 19.27 -2.68
C ASN A 418 -1.35 18.99 -2.74
N ARG A 419 -0.93 18.31 -3.81
CA ARG A 419 0.44 17.82 -4.03
C ARG A 419 0.81 17.95 -5.50
N TRP A 420 2.06 18.30 -5.76
CA TRP A 420 2.63 18.25 -7.10
C TRP A 420 2.74 16.80 -7.56
N LYS A 421 2.03 16.48 -8.61
CA LYS A 421 2.10 15.19 -9.28
C LYS A 421 1.73 15.41 -10.74
N LEU A 422 2.62 15.06 -11.63
CA LEU A 422 2.39 15.04 -13.07
C LEU A 422 2.37 13.60 -13.55
N ASP A 423 1.44 13.31 -14.44
CA ASP A 423 1.37 12.01 -15.11
C ASP A 423 0.94 12.20 -16.58
N TRP A 424 0.63 11.12 -17.27
CA TRP A 424 0.28 11.12 -18.70
C TRP A 424 -1.00 11.92 -19.01
N GLU A 425 -1.90 12.02 -18.05
CA GLU A 425 -3.15 12.79 -18.17
C GLU A 425 -2.88 14.30 -18.33
N ASP A 426 -1.81 14.82 -17.76
CA ASP A 426 -1.41 16.22 -17.93
C ASP A 426 -1.03 16.53 -19.39
N VAL A 427 -0.56 15.51 -20.15
CA VAL A 427 -0.32 15.65 -21.60
C VAL A 427 -1.63 15.84 -22.35
N LEU A 428 -2.71 15.15 -21.95
CA LEU A 428 -4.03 15.36 -22.54
C LEU A 428 -4.56 16.75 -22.22
N ALA A 429 -4.37 17.25 -20.99
CA ALA A 429 -4.73 18.62 -20.64
C ALA A 429 -3.99 19.65 -21.52
N GLN A 430 -2.70 19.44 -21.80
CA GLN A 430 -1.96 20.29 -22.76
C GLN A 430 -2.52 20.21 -24.20
N ARG A 431 -3.19 19.13 -24.55
CA ARG A 431 -3.78 18.88 -25.88
C ARG A 431 -5.26 19.25 -25.98
N GLY A 432 -5.80 19.93 -24.98
CA GLY A 432 -7.15 20.47 -25.04
C GLY A 432 -8.23 19.59 -24.41
N TYR A 433 -7.86 18.66 -23.54
CA TYR A 433 -8.79 17.87 -22.74
C TYR A 433 -8.95 18.48 -21.35
N VAL A 434 -10.13 18.31 -20.77
CA VAL A 434 -10.33 18.51 -19.34
C VAL A 434 -10.06 17.17 -18.64
N VAL A 435 -9.23 17.18 -17.59
CA VAL A 435 -8.96 15.99 -16.77
C VAL A 435 -9.58 16.20 -15.39
N VAL A 436 -10.27 15.18 -14.88
CA VAL A 436 -10.99 15.23 -13.62
C VAL A 436 -10.65 14.02 -12.76
N ALA A 437 -10.45 14.24 -11.47
CA ALA A 437 -10.38 13.16 -10.50
C ALA A 437 -11.32 13.46 -9.32
N THR A 438 -11.95 12.40 -8.79
CA THR A 438 -12.83 12.50 -7.62
C THR A 438 -12.57 11.32 -6.69
N ASP A 439 -12.46 11.60 -5.40
CA ASP A 439 -12.42 10.59 -4.34
C ASP A 439 -13.84 10.35 -3.81
N GLY A 440 -14.40 9.18 -4.17
CA GLY A 440 -15.72 8.72 -3.76
C GLY A 440 -15.72 8.01 -2.41
N ARG A 441 -16.90 7.51 -2.02
CA ARG A 441 -17.08 6.68 -0.81
C ARG A 441 -16.14 5.47 -0.85
N GLY A 442 -15.62 5.08 0.31
CA GLY A 442 -14.58 4.06 0.46
C GLY A 442 -13.17 4.62 0.55
N THR A 443 -12.90 5.82 -0.01
CA THR A 443 -11.57 6.46 0.06
C THR A 443 -11.25 6.99 1.47
N GLY A 444 -9.98 7.29 1.74
CA GLY A 444 -9.47 7.65 3.05
C GLY A 444 -9.62 9.12 3.45
N TYR A 445 -9.25 9.40 4.70
CA TYR A 445 -9.06 10.73 5.30
C TYR A 445 -10.34 11.56 5.47
N ARG A 446 -11.49 10.88 5.50
CA ARG A 446 -12.81 11.48 5.75
C ARG A 446 -13.57 10.78 6.87
N GLY A 447 -12.84 10.06 7.71
CA GLY A 447 -13.35 9.29 8.84
C GLY A 447 -13.74 7.85 8.46
N GLU A 448 -13.83 7.01 9.49
CA GLU A 448 -14.09 5.57 9.37
C GLU A 448 -15.40 5.26 8.64
N ALA A 449 -16.48 6.01 8.93
CA ALA A 449 -17.78 5.79 8.32
C ALA A 449 -17.76 5.95 6.80
N PHE A 450 -17.02 6.95 6.29
CA PHE A 450 -16.84 7.17 4.87
C PHE A 450 -15.91 6.12 4.25
N LYS A 451 -14.77 5.85 4.89
CA LYS A 451 -13.77 4.87 4.43
C LYS A 451 -14.34 3.44 4.37
N LYS A 452 -15.09 3.03 5.39
CA LYS A 452 -15.64 1.66 5.48
C LYS A 452 -17.06 1.52 4.92
N SER A 453 -17.59 2.52 4.22
CA SER A 453 -18.94 2.47 3.62
C SER A 453 -19.08 1.38 2.55
N THR A 454 -18.00 1.02 1.89
CA THR A 454 -17.94 0.03 0.80
C THR A 454 -17.70 -1.40 1.29
N TYR A 455 -17.51 -1.60 2.60
CA TYR A 455 -17.27 -2.93 3.19
C TYR A 455 -18.38 -3.92 2.83
N GLY A 456 -17.98 -5.09 2.33
CA GLY A 456 -18.87 -6.18 1.92
C GLY A 456 -19.53 -5.99 0.55
N GLN A 457 -19.23 -4.90 -0.18
CA GLN A 457 -19.89 -4.58 -1.46
C GLN A 457 -19.01 -3.75 -2.40
N LEU A 458 -17.74 -4.14 -2.53
CA LEU A 458 -16.80 -3.44 -3.42
C LEU A 458 -17.34 -3.26 -4.83
N GLY A 459 -17.19 -2.05 -5.41
CA GLY A 459 -17.67 -1.70 -6.75
C GLY A 459 -19.14 -1.29 -6.82
N ARG A 460 -19.82 -1.14 -5.68
CA ARG A 460 -21.20 -0.61 -5.68
C ARG A 460 -21.20 0.90 -5.53
N LEU A 461 -20.81 1.39 -4.36
CA LEU A 461 -20.89 2.82 -4.05
C LEU A 461 -19.83 3.62 -4.80
N GLU A 462 -18.66 3.06 -4.99
CA GLU A 462 -17.56 3.68 -5.74
C GLU A 462 -17.96 3.94 -7.20
N VAL A 463 -18.64 2.97 -7.85
CA VAL A 463 -19.13 3.11 -9.22
C VAL A 463 -20.24 4.16 -9.28
N GLU A 464 -21.21 4.13 -8.35
CA GLU A 464 -22.24 5.16 -8.26
C GLU A 464 -21.64 6.57 -8.17
N ASP A 465 -20.58 6.75 -7.37
CA ASP A 465 -19.90 8.03 -7.18
C ASP A 465 -19.16 8.50 -8.43
N GLN A 466 -18.50 7.59 -9.18
CA GLN A 466 -17.84 7.93 -10.44
C GLN A 466 -18.86 8.23 -11.55
N LEU A 467 -19.99 7.53 -11.61
CA LEU A 467 -21.09 7.85 -12.52
C LEU A 467 -21.70 9.23 -12.20
N SER A 468 -21.88 9.55 -10.90
CA SER A 468 -22.34 10.88 -10.48
C SER A 468 -21.34 11.97 -10.85
N THR A 469 -20.01 11.67 -10.73
CA THR A 469 -18.96 12.59 -11.20
C THR A 469 -19.08 12.86 -12.70
N ALA A 470 -19.26 11.80 -13.51
CA ALA A 470 -19.40 11.95 -14.96
C ALA A 470 -20.64 12.76 -15.34
N ARG A 471 -21.79 12.53 -14.68
CA ARG A 471 -23.02 13.34 -14.90
C ARG A 471 -22.84 14.78 -14.45
N TYR A 472 -22.20 15.03 -13.31
CA TYR A 472 -21.86 16.38 -12.86
C TYR A 472 -21.00 17.13 -13.89
N MET A 473 -20.01 16.45 -14.48
CA MET A 473 -19.17 17.01 -15.54
C MET A 473 -19.96 17.24 -16.82
N ALA A 474 -20.80 16.28 -17.25
CA ALA A 474 -21.65 16.41 -18.44
C ALA A 474 -22.59 17.63 -18.36
N ALA A 475 -23.01 18.03 -17.17
CA ALA A 475 -23.87 19.21 -16.95
C ALA A 475 -23.10 20.53 -17.02
N GLN A 476 -21.77 20.54 -17.09
CA GLN A 476 -20.99 21.77 -17.20
C GLN A 476 -21.07 22.34 -18.63
N PRO A 477 -21.32 23.65 -18.81
CA PRO A 477 -21.54 24.23 -20.15
C PRO A 477 -20.33 24.12 -21.07
N TRP A 478 -19.13 23.97 -20.48
CA TRP A 478 -17.84 23.85 -21.17
C TRP A 478 -17.39 22.40 -21.37
N ILE A 479 -18.19 21.41 -21.00
CA ILE A 479 -17.90 19.99 -21.29
C ILE A 479 -18.76 19.54 -22.48
N ASP A 480 -18.14 18.80 -23.38
CA ASP A 480 -18.85 18.03 -24.39
C ASP A 480 -19.33 16.71 -23.76
N ALA A 481 -20.62 16.65 -23.44
CA ALA A 481 -21.23 15.50 -22.78
C ALA A 481 -21.15 14.20 -23.61
N GLU A 482 -20.97 14.32 -24.95
CA GLU A 482 -20.80 13.19 -25.85
C GLU A 482 -19.33 12.70 -25.93
N ARG A 483 -18.39 13.38 -25.22
CA ARG A 483 -16.96 13.05 -25.22
C ARG A 483 -16.40 12.96 -23.81
N ILE A 484 -16.95 12.04 -23.02
CA ILE A 484 -16.47 11.74 -21.67
C ILE A 484 -15.84 10.36 -21.65
N GLY A 485 -14.61 10.25 -21.13
CA GLY A 485 -13.90 9.00 -20.94
C GLY A 485 -13.55 8.72 -19.50
N ILE A 486 -13.15 7.48 -19.22
CA ILE A 486 -12.68 7.04 -17.89
C ILE A 486 -11.44 6.19 -18.03
N TYR A 487 -10.51 6.35 -17.08
CA TYR A 487 -9.27 5.58 -16.99
C TYR A 487 -9.04 5.11 -15.55
N GLY A 488 -8.43 3.92 -15.42
CA GLY A 488 -7.88 3.44 -14.16
C GLY A 488 -6.96 2.25 -14.32
N TRP A 489 -6.11 2.06 -13.31
CA TRP A 489 -5.13 0.97 -13.20
C TRP A 489 -5.40 0.15 -11.94
N SER A 490 -5.27 -1.19 -11.98
CA SER A 490 -5.49 -2.07 -10.83
C SER A 490 -6.93 -1.99 -10.31
N TYR A 491 -7.15 -1.59 -9.05
CA TYR A 491 -8.49 -1.25 -8.56
C TYR A 491 -9.17 -0.19 -9.45
N GLY A 492 -8.41 0.80 -9.90
CA GLY A 492 -8.92 1.78 -10.87
C GLY A 492 -9.32 1.14 -12.20
N GLY A 493 -8.64 0.09 -12.64
CA GLY A 493 -9.01 -0.71 -13.81
C GLY A 493 -10.34 -1.46 -13.61
N PHE A 494 -10.52 -2.08 -12.44
CA PHE A 494 -11.81 -2.64 -12.00
C PHE A 494 -12.92 -1.60 -12.07
N MET A 495 -12.65 -0.40 -11.58
CA MET A 495 -13.60 0.71 -11.60
C MET A 495 -13.91 1.19 -13.02
N ALA A 496 -12.89 1.34 -13.89
CA ALA A 496 -13.08 1.76 -15.28
C ALA A 496 -13.95 0.77 -16.04
N LEU A 497 -13.73 -0.55 -15.89
CA LEU A 497 -14.57 -1.60 -16.45
C LEU A 497 -16.01 -1.55 -15.91
N SER A 498 -16.16 -1.48 -14.59
CA SER A 498 -17.47 -1.45 -13.93
C SER A 498 -18.29 -0.22 -14.37
N CYS A 499 -17.64 0.95 -14.45
CA CYS A 499 -18.25 2.18 -14.92
C CYS A 499 -18.62 2.12 -16.41
N ALA A 500 -17.77 1.53 -17.26
CA ALA A 500 -18.08 1.31 -18.68
C ALA A 500 -19.31 0.43 -18.87
N CYS A 501 -19.41 -0.66 -18.08
CA CYS A 501 -20.55 -1.59 -18.15
C CYS A 501 -21.85 -0.99 -17.58
N LYS A 502 -21.79 -0.32 -16.42
CA LYS A 502 -22.99 0.24 -15.74
C LYS A 502 -23.39 1.62 -16.22
N GLY A 503 -22.54 2.29 -16.98
CA GLY A 503 -22.75 3.69 -17.39
C GLY A 503 -23.72 3.91 -18.56
N ASP A 504 -24.27 2.85 -19.14
CA ASP A 504 -25.22 2.90 -20.28
C ASP A 504 -24.77 3.84 -21.42
N GLY A 505 -23.50 3.79 -21.79
CA GLY A 505 -22.92 4.63 -22.84
C GLY A 505 -22.58 6.07 -22.45
N LEU A 506 -22.59 6.39 -21.14
CA LEU A 506 -22.13 7.68 -20.61
C LEU A 506 -20.66 7.96 -20.95
N PHE A 507 -19.82 6.91 -20.94
CA PHE A 507 -18.41 7.00 -21.32
C PHE A 507 -18.21 6.59 -22.77
N LYS A 508 -17.64 7.47 -23.59
CA LYS A 508 -17.27 7.16 -24.99
C LYS A 508 -16.00 6.31 -25.08
N ALA A 509 -15.08 6.50 -24.15
CA ALA A 509 -13.85 5.72 -24.05
C ALA A 509 -13.62 5.26 -22.63
N ALA A 510 -13.24 4.01 -22.44
CA ALA A 510 -12.82 3.44 -21.17
C ALA A 510 -11.46 2.75 -21.33
N VAL A 511 -10.53 3.06 -20.46
CA VAL A 511 -9.19 2.43 -20.43
C VAL A 511 -9.00 1.73 -19.11
N ALA A 512 -8.90 0.41 -19.14
CA ALA A 512 -8.70 -0.44 -17.96
C ALA A 512 -7.35 -1.13 -18.05
N VAL A 513 -6.44 -0.80 -17.11
CA VAL A 513 -5.09 -1.36 -17.06
C VAL A 513 -4.98 -2.30 -15.87
N ALA A 514 -4.52 -3.53 -16.11
CA ALA A 514 -4.34 -4.58 -15.11
C ALA A 514 -5.53 -4.68 -14.13
N PRO A 515 -6.78 -4.78 -14.65
CA PRO A 515 -7.97 -4.69 -13.81
C PRO A 515 -8.21 -5.97 -13.01
N VAL A 516 -8.67 -5.82 -11.77
CA VAL A 516 -9.41 -6.89 -11.10
C VAL A 516 -10.77 -7.03 -11.81
N THR A 517 -11.16 -8.25 -12.16
CA THR A 517 -12.44 -8.52 -12.82
C THR A 517 -13.37 -9.40 -11.99
N SER A 518 -12.78 -10.06 -10.98
CA SER A 518 -13.48 -10.74 -9.90
C SER A 518 -12.59 -10.75 -8.65
N TRP A 519 -13.12 -10.33 -7.53
CA TRP A 519 -12.41 -10.40 -6.23
C TRP A 519 -12.13 -11.83 -5.78
N ARG A 520 -12.75 -12.84 -6.38
CA ARG A 520 -12.42 -14.25 -6.20
C ARG A 520 -11.06 -14.63 -6.76
N TYR A 521 -10.50 -13.85 -7.68
CA TYR A 521 -9.19 -14.08 -8.28
C TYR A 521 -8.07 -13.31 -7.58
N TYR A 522 -8.42 -12.45 -6.64
CA TYR A 522 -7.45 -11.69 -5.86
C TYR A 522 -7.18 -12.36 -4.52
N ASP A 523 -6.13 -11.91 -3.81
CA ASP A 523 -5.64 -12.57 -2.59
C ASP A 523 -6.62 -12.52 -1.41
N THR A 524 -6.35 -13.39 -0.42
CA THR A 524 -7.15 -13.56 0.79
C THR A 524 -7.12 -12.32 1.67
N ILE A 525 -5.94 -11.78 1.99
CA ILE A 525 -5.79 -10.73 3.01
C ILE A 525 -6.53 -9.47 2.58
N TYR A 526 -6.36 -9.03 1.32
CA TYR A 526 -7.05 -7.85 0.79
C TYR A 526 -8.54 -8.11 0.57
N SER A 527 -8.87 -9.16 -0.19
CA SER A 527 -10.27 -9.39 -0.57
C SER A 527 -11.15 -9.67 0.62
N GLU A 528 -10.67 -10.46 1.58
CA GLU A 528 -11.43 -10.80 2.79
C GLU A 528 -11.50 -9.63 3.78
N LEU A 529 -10.47 -8.76 3.83
CA LEU A 529 -10.51 -7.53 4.64
C LEU A 529 -11.70 -6.64 4.25
N TYR A 530 -11.93 -6.48 2.94
CA TYR A 530 -12.91 -5.51 2.44
C TYR A 530 -14.27 -6.13 2.06
N ASN A 531 -14.30 -7.42 1.74
CA ASN A 531 -15.54 -8.12 1.33
C ASN A 531 -15.98 -9.25 2.29
N GLY A 532 -15.16 -9.60 3.31
CA GLY A 532 -15.39 -10.81 4.11
C GLY A 532 -15.10 -12.08 3.31
N LEU A 533 -15.40 -13.25 3.88
CA LEU A 533 -15.19 -14.54 3.23
C LEU A 533 -16.17 -14.73 2.06
N PRO A 534 -15.74 -15.22 0.89
CA PRO A 534 -16.63 -15.40 -0.25
C PRO A 534 -17.73 -16.44 -0.02
N GLN A 535 -17.55 -17.38 0.92
CA GLN A 535 -18.56 -18.35 1.33
C GLN A 535 -19.69 -17.70 2.15
N GLU A 536 -19.38 -16.63 2.89
CA GLU A 536 -20.32 -15.90 3.76
C GLU A 536 -20.97 -14.72 3.02
N ASN A 537 -20.30 -14.16 2.03
CA ASN A 537 -20.75 -13.00 1.25
C ASN A 537 -20.66 -13.22 -0.27
N PRO A 538 -21.33 -14.23 -0.85
CA PRO A 538 -21.28 -14.48 -2.28
C PRO A 538 -21.79 -13.30 -3.12
N ALA A 539 -22.76 -12.53 -2.63
CA ALA A 539 -23.32 -11.36 -3.31
C ALA A 539 -22.26 -10.26 -3.49
N GLY A 540 -21.50 -9.92 -2.45
CA GLY A 540 -20.44 -8.93 -2.50
C GLY A 540 -19.31 -9.26 -3.48
N TYR A 541 -19.10 -10.55 -3.75
CA TYR A 541 -18.13 -11.01 -4.74
C TYR A 541 -18.65 -11.07 -6.17
N ASN A 542 -19.95 -11.26 -6.37
CA ASN A 542 -20.53 -11.53 -7.69
C ASN A 542 -21.24 -10.32 -8.30
N GLU A 543 -22.09 -9.60 -7.55
CA GLU A 543 -23.03 -8.61 -8.11
C GLU A 543 -22.33 -7.42 -8.79
N ASN A 544 -21.13 -7.04 -8.33
CA ASN A 544 -20.37 -5.92 -8.85
C ASN A 544 -19.09 -6.35 -9.61
N ALA A 545 -18.90 -7.65 -9.83
CA ALA A 545 -17.74 -8.15 -10.58
C ALA A 545 -17.86 -7.77 -12.07
N PRO A 546 -16.88 -7.10 -12.69
CA PRO A 546 -16.89 -6.79 -14.12
C PRO A 546 -17.23 -7.98 -15.03
N LEU A 547 -16.79 -9.19 -14.66
CA LEU A 547 -17.14 -10.41 -15.41
C LEU A 547 -18.65 -10.61 -15.53
N MET A 548 -19.40 -10.34 -14.46
CA MET A 548 -20.87 -10.45 -14.46
C MET A 548 -21.54 -9.28 -15.16
N LEU A 549 -20.84 -8.17 -15.29
CA LEU A 549 -21.34 -6.94 -15.91
C LEU A 549 -21.02 -6.86 -17.42
N ALA A 550 -20.20 -7.75 -17.96
CA ALA A 550 -19.76 -7.74 -19.35
C ALA A 550 -20.93 -7.61 -20.37
N PRO A 551 -22.09 -8.31 -20.21
CA PRO A 551 -23.22 -8.16 -21.11
C PRO A 551 -23.83 -6.75 -21.16
N LEU A 552 -23.62 -5.94 -20.10
CA LEU A 552 -24.15 -4.58 -20.00
C LEU A 552 -23.33 -3.55 -20.79
N LEU A 553 -22.11 -3.91 -21.24
CA LEU A 553 -21.29 -2.98 -22.03
C LEU A 553 -22.03 -2.56 -23.30
N ARG A 554 -22.19 -1.26 -23.48
CA ARG A 554 -22.75 -0.66 -24.70
C ARG A 554 -21.61 -0.37 -25.69
N ASP A 555 -21.08 -1.41 -26.33
CA ASP A 555 -19.95 -1.31 -27.28
C ASP A 555 -20.28 -0.53 -28.54
N ASP A 556 -21.58 -0.31 -28.82
CA ASP A 556 -22.06 0.64 -29.82
C ASP A 556 -21.83 2.12 -29.44
N ARG A 557 -21.61 2.40 -28.15
CA ARG A 557 -21.39 3.76 -27.60
C ARG A 557 -20.07 3.92 -26.88
N THR A 558 -19.54 2.87 -26.22
CA THR A 558 -18.35 2.89 -25.37
C THR A 558 -17.24 2.08 -26.02
N ARG A 559 -16.14 2.71 -26.40
CA ARG A 559 -14.91 2.01 -26.81
C ARG A 559 -14.10 1.63 -25.58
N LEU A 560 -13.80 0.35 -25.45
CA LEU A 560 -13.02 -0.21 -24.32
C LEU A 560 -11.62 -0.58 -24.80
N LEU A 561 -10.59 -0.15 -24.05
CA LEU A 561 -9.22 -0.64 -24.18
C LEU A 561 -8.82 -1.38 -22.90
N LEU A 562 -8.55 -2.66 -23.03
CA LEU A 562 -8.04 -3.53 -21.95
C LEU A 562 -6.53 -3.72 -22.12
N ILE A 563 -5.76 -3.47 -21.06
CA ILE A 563 -4.28 -3.60 -21.04
C ILE A 563 -3.87 -4.49 -19.89
N HIS A 564 -2.97 -5.47 -20.12
CA HIS A 564 -2.43 -6.32 -19.03
C HIS A 564 -1.03 -6.86 -19.35
N GLY A 565 -0.22 -7.11 -18.31
CA GLY A 565 1.02 -7.85 -18.38
C GLY A 565 0.82 -9.34 -18.10
N THR A 566 1.50 -10.22 -18.83
CA THR A 566 1.31 -11.69 -18.64
C THR A 566 2.01 -12.25 -17.42
N ALA A 567 2.99 -11.52 -16.84
CA ALA A 567 3.70 -11.90 -15.62
C ALA A 567 3.30 -11.03 -14.43
N ASP A 568 2.06 -10.53 -14.42
CA ASP A 568 1.48 -9.82 -13.30
C ASP A 568 1.20 -10.81 -12.16
N ASP A 569 2.05 -10.78 -11.14
CA ASP A 569 2.00 -11.64 -9.96
C ASP A 569 1.02 -11.11 -8.88
N ASN A 570 0.51 -9.89 -9.06
CA ASN A 570 -0.44 -9.25 -8.14
C ASN A 570 -1.88 -9.43 -8.63
N VAL A 571 -2.26 -8.74 -9.70
CA VAL A 571 -3.53 -8.97 -10.39
C VAL A 571 -3.26 -9.89 -11.58
N HIS A 572 -3.39 -11.18 -11.37
CA HIS A 572 -3.06 -12.18 -12.38
C HIS A 572 -3.73 -11.90 -13.72
N PHE A 573 -2.99 -12.14 -14.82
CA PHE A 573 -3.52 -12.02 -16.18
C PHE A 573 -4.82 -12.83 -16.40
N GLN A 574 -5.08 -13.83 -15.58
CA GLN A 574 -6.35 -14.55 -15.53
C GLN A 574 -7.56 -13.61 -15.47
N ASN A 575 -7.48 -12.49 -14.71
CA ASN A 575 -8.55 -11.50 -14.64
C ASN A 575 -8.91 -10.97 -16.03
N SER A 576 -7.93 -10.60 -16.84
CA SER A 576 -8.17 -10.13 -18.21
C SER A 576 -8.55 -11.26 -19.15
N ALA A 577 -7.97 -12.45 -19.02
CA ALA A 577 -8.32 -13.60 -19.87
C ALA A 577 -9.81 -13.99 -19.70
N GLU A 578 -10.30 -14.04 -18.46
CA GLU A 578 -11.72 -14.30 -18.19
C GLU A 578 -12.62 -13.15 -18.64
N MET A 579 -12.17 -11.89 -18.52
CA MET A 579 -12.94 -10.75 -19.04
C MET A 579 -13.04 -10.75 -20.56
N ILE A 580 -11.96 -11.10 -21.26
CA ILE A 580 -11.94 -11.29 -22.71
C ILE A 580 -12.98 -12.34 -23.10
N ARG A 581 -13.01 -13.49 -22.42
CA ARG A 581 -14.01 -14.53 -22.64
C ARG A 581 -15.43 -14.01 -22.43
N ALA A 582 -15.69 -13.37 -21.28
CA ALA A 582 -17.02 -12.85 -20.93
C ALA A 582 -17.54 -11.81 -21.96
N LEU A 583 -16.67 -10.92 -22.43
CA LEU A 583 -16.99 -9.94 -23.46
C LEU A 583 -17.26 -10.61 -24.81
N THR A 584 -16.44 -11.58 -25.20
CA THR A 584 -16.60 -12.33 -26.46
C THR A 584 -17.88 -13.15 -26.46
N ASP A 585 -18.19 -13.86 -25.37
CA ASP A 585 -19.42 -14.63 -25.20
C ASP A 585 -20.67 -13.74 -25.24
N ALA A 586 -20.54 -12.50 -24.79
CA ALA A 586 -21.60 -11.48 -24.87
C ALA A 586 -21.65 -10.76 -26.23
N GLY A 587 -20.80 -11.11 -27.20
CA GLY A 587 -20.74 -10.52 -28.54
C GLY A 587 -20.27 -9.06 -28.54
N LYS A 588 -19.39 -8.67 -27.59
CA LYS A 588 -18.92 -7.29 -27.42
C LYS A 588 -17.61 -7.02 -28.14
N GLU A 589 -17.49 -5.85 -28.74
CA GLU A 589 -16.29 -5.35 -29.39
C GLU A 589 -15.42 -4.55 -28.40
N PHE A 590 -14.10 -4.79 -28.39
CA PHE A 590 -13.13 -4.10 -27.54
C PHE A 590 -11.71 -4.15 -28.11
N ASP A 591 -10.89 -3.17 -27.73
CA ASP A 591 -9.45 -3.16 -28.00
C ASP A 591 -8.68 -3.87 -26.88
N LEU A 592 -7.61 -4.57 -27.25
CA LEU A 592 -6.76 -5.32 -26.33
C LEU A 592 -5.27 -4.98 -26.55
N MET A 593 -4.50 -4.88 -25.47
CA MET A 593 -3.03 -4.84 -25.53
C MET A 593 -2.43 -5.67 -24.41
N ILE A 594 -1.71 -6.72 -24.76
CA ILE A 594 -1.02 -7.62 -23.84
C ILE A 594 0.47 -7.35 -23.90
N TYR A 595 1.11 -7.27 -22.72
CA TYR A 595 2.53 -7.08 -22.55
C TYR A 595 3.17 -8.36 -22.00
N PRO A 596 3.87 -9.15 -22.84
CA PRO A 596 4.55 -10.36 -22.39
C PRO A 596 5.56 -10.05 -21.29
N ASP A 597 5.60 -10.92 -20.27
CA ASP A 597 6.52 -10.89 -19.12
C ASP A 597 6.55 -9.58 -18.30
N GLN A 598 5.58 -8.71 -18.48
CA GLN A 598 5.45 -7.52 -17.63
C GLN A 598 4.63 -7.84 -16.39
N ASN A 599 5.12 -7.36 -15.24
CA ASN A 599 4.45 -7.44 -13.94
C ASN A 599 3.42 -6.31 -13.76
N HIS A 600 2.83 -6.22 -12.55
CA HIS A 600 1.78 -5.25 -12.23
C HIS A 600 2.18 -3.78 -12.40
N SER A 601 3.41 -3.41 -12.07
CA SER A 601 3.94 -2.05 -12.19
C SER A 601 4.48 -1.73 -13.58
N MET A 602 4.77 -2.75 -14.36
CA MET A 602 5.44 -2.72 -15.65
C MET A 602 6.82 -2.02 -15.61
N GLN A 603 7.74 -2.46 -16.42
CA GLN A 603 9.06 -1.85 -16.48
C GLN A 603 8.99 -0.44 -17.12
N PRO A 604 9.92 0.48 -16.80
CA PRO A 604 9.86 1.89 -17.21
C PRO A 604 9.71 2.11 -18.73
N ASP A 605 10.38 1.31 -19.56
CA ASP A 605 10.31 1.43 -21.02
C ASP A 605 8.92 1.01 -21.57
N TYR A 606 8.33 -0.04 -21.00
CA TYR A 606 6.97 -0.46 -21.33
C TYR A 606 5.94 0.55 -20.82
N THR A 607 6.13 1.13 -19.64
CA THR A 607 5.25 2.18 -19.10
C THR A 607 5.15 3.37 -20.07
N ARG A 608 6.26 3.78 -20.71
CA ARG A 608 6.24 4.83 -21.72
C ARG A 608 5.41 4.45 -22.95
N GLN A 609 5.54 3.22 -23.42
CA GLN A 609 4.78 2.71 -24.57
C GLN A 609 3.30 2.58 -24.24
N ILE A 610 2.94 2.09 -23.05
CA ILE A 610 1.56 2.01 -22.56
C ILE A 610 0.92 3.40 -22.54
N ARG A 611 1.59 4.40 -21.97
CA ARG A 611 1.09 5.78 -21.92
C ARG A 611 0.83 6.35 -23.32
N ARG A 612 1.71 6.11 -24.28
CA ARG A 612 1.49 6.48 -25.69
C ARG A 612 0.26 5.78 -26.27
N ARG A 613 0.07 4.49 -25.99
CA ARG A 613 -1.09 3.73 -26.44
C ARG A 613 -2.39 4.28 -25.86
N MET A 614 -2.40 4.58 -24.55
CA MET A 614 -3.56 5.18 -23.88
C MET A 614 -3.90 6.55 -24.44
N ILE A 615 -2.90 7.45 -24.59
CA ILE A 615 -3.10 8.77 -25.21
C ILE A 615 -3.70 8.63 -26.61
N SER A 616 -3.10 7.80 -27.48
CA SER A 616 -3.59 7.59 -28.84
C SER A 616 -4.99 6.99 -28.89
N PHE A 617 -5.34 6.13 -27.92
CA PHE A 617 -6.69 5.57 -27.83
C PHE A 617 -7.72 6.64 -27.42
N VAL A 618 -7.40 7.43 -26.39
CA VAL A 618 -8.25 8.54 -25.94
C VAL A 618 -8.47 9.55 -27.07
N GLU A 619 -7.40 9.98 -27.74
CA GLU A 619 -7.48 10.97 -28.83
C GLU A 619 -8.30 10.51 -30.05
N ARG A 620 -8.37 9.20 -30.30
CA ARG A 620 -9.18 8.66 -31.41
C ARG A 620 -10.66 8.49 -31.07
N ASN A 621 -10.99 8.38 -29.78
CA ASN A 621 -12.32 8.00 -29.35
C ASN A 621 -13.04 9.08 -28.52
N LEU A 622 -12.34 10.14 -28.11
CA LEU A 622 -12.87 11.35 -27.49
C LEU A 622 -12.51 12.59 -28.30
#